data_3547af35110f3cf4c500eda0025b3f7a
#
_entry.id   3547af35110f3cf4c500eda0025b3f7a
#
_cell.length_a   1.000
_cell.length_b   1.000
_cell.length_c   1.000
_cell.angle_alpha   90.00
_cell.angle_beta   90.00
_cell.angle_gamma   90.00
#
_symmetry.space_group_name_H-M   'P 1'
#
loop_
_entity.id
_entity.type
_entity.pdbx_description
1 polymer ?
#
loop_
_entity_poly.entity_id
_entity_poly.type
_entity_poly.pdbx_seq_one_letter_code
_entity_poly.pdbx_strand_id
1 'polypeptide(L)'
;MTSEPDHRPPSAEHDDGTPTHPLRGASVLVAGATGGIGGALVEELHRRGAVLTLVSRSHDRLEQVAAPGARLALDLRTPDACARAVDAAVTHGGGLDVVVNAVGVVAFGPVTDLTVDAMEEVFLTNTFLPILLAQAALGRIRPGGAVVNISGVIAEQNLPGMAVYGASKAAVRSFDEALAREARRAKIRVIDARPPHTETGLADRPIAGSSPRMPTGLAPAHVAVVICDALEQGEADLPSTRFTS
;
A
#
# COMPACT_ATOMS: atom_id res chain seq x y z
N MET A 1 63.36 15.73 -16.09
CA MET A 1 62.05 15.19 -16.53
C MET A 1 61.38 14.66 -15.30
N THR A 2 60.60 15.48 -14.64
CA THR A 2 59.87 15.16 -13.41
C THR A 2 58.39 15.03 -13.82
N SER A 3 57.86 13.80 -13.72
CA SER A 3 56.47 13.47 -13.99
C SER A 3 55.58 13.91 -12.82
N GLU A 4 54.66 14.84 -13.08
CA GLU A 4 53.60 15.20 -12.17
C GLU A 4 52.60 14.03 -12.02
N PRO A 5 52.07 13.77 -10.82
CA PRO A 5 50.97 12.81 -10.65
C PRO A 5 49.63 13.42 -11.07
N ASP A 6 48.97 12.70 -11.94
CA ASP A 6 47.59 12.96 -12.41
C ASP A 6 46.59 12.91 -11.20
N HIS A 7 46.17 14.07 -10.76
CA HIS A 7 45.16 14.23 -9.71
C HIS A 7 43.75 14.31 -10.36
N ARG A 8 43.19 13.15 -10.73
CA ARG A 8 41.79 13.05 -11.13
C ARG A 8 40.95 13.10 -9.86
N PRO A 9 40.02 14.10 -9.71
CA PRO A 9 39.12 14.12 -8.57
C PRO A 9 38.19 12.90 -8.61
N PRO A 10 37.75 12.36 -7.44
CA PRO A 10 36.82 11.25 -7.39
C PRO A 10 35.53 11.68 -8.09
N SER A 11 35.01 10.80 -8.92
CA SER A 11 33.71 10.94 -9.59
C SER A 11 32.64 11.21 -8.53
N ALA A 12 31.98 12.38 -8.64
CA ALA A 12 30.81 12.70 -7.83
C ALA A 12 29.80 11.58 -8.03
N GLU A 13 29.46 10.89 -6.95
CA GLU A 13 28.29 10.03 -6.89
C GLU A 13 27.10 10.88 -7.32
N HIS A 14 26.39 10.47 -8.36
CA HIS A 14 25.15 11.09 -8.76
C HIS A 14 24.14 10.78 -7.65
N ASP A 15 24.02 11.69 -6.70
CA ASP A 15 22.81 11.79 -5.88
C ASP A 15 21.69 12.22 -6.83
N ASP A 16 20.88 11.28 -7.28
CA ASP A 16 19.76 11.51 -8.17
C ASP A 16 18.62 12.26 -7.48
N GLY A 17 18.82 12.68 -6.24
CA GLY A 17 17.85 13.47 -5.47
C GLY A 17 16.57 12.71 -5.11
N THR A 18 16.56 11.38 -5.28
CA THR A 18 15.42 10.55 -4.87
C THR A 18 15.33 10.53 -3.34
N PRO A 19 14.26 11.06 -2.75
CA PRO A 19 14.17 11.12 -1.30
C PRO A 19 14.00 9.71 -0.73
N THR A 20 15.02 9.24 -0.01
CA THR A 20 14.95 8.05 0.82
C THR A 20 14.15 8.35 2.08
N HIS A 21 13.34 7.40 2.55
CA HIS A 21 12.57 7.57 3.78
C HIS A 21 12.93 6.49 4.79
N PRO A 22 13.79 6.76 5.78
CA PRO A 22 14.10 5.79 6.81
C PRO A 22 12.83 5.42 7.59
N LEU A 23 12.53 4.13 7.68
CA LEU A 23 11.34 3.66 8.41
C LEU A 23 11.51 3.70 9.93
N ARG A 24 12.75 3.74 10.43
CA ARG A 24 13.02 3.89 11.87
C ARG A 24 12.50 5.23 12.40
N GLY A 25 11.53 5.17 13.30
CA GLY A 25 10.87 6.34 13.88
C GLY A 25 9.83 7.01 12.98
N ALA A 26 9.62 6.50 11.75
CA ALA A 26 8.59 7.02 10.86
C ALA A 26 7.19 6.69 11.41
N SER A 27 6.29 7.65 11.37
CA SER A 27 4.87 7.47 11.69
C SER A 27 4.12 6.88 10.51
N VAL A 28 3.64 5.64 10.66
CA VAL A 28 2.99 4.88 9.58
C VAL A 28 1.56 4.50 9.95
N LEU A 29 0.60 4.92 9.13
CA LEU A 29 -0.78 4.47 9.18
C LEU A 29 -0.96 3.24 8.28
N VAL A 30 -1.39 2.11 8.84
CA VAL A 30 -1.68 0.88 8.09
C VAL A 30 -3.18 0.60 8.11
N ALA A 31 -3.85 0.85 6.99
CA ALA A 31 -5.23 0.46 6.75
C ALA A 31 -5.28 -1.01 6.30
N GLY A 32 -6.16 -1.81 6.93
CA GLY A 32 -6.21 -3.25 6.70
C GLY A 32 -5.15 -4.04 7.48
N ALA A 33 -4.71 -3.52 8.63
CA ALA A 33 -3.63 -4.04 9.47
C ALA A 33 -3.82 -5.50 9.93
N THR A 34 -5.03 -6.04 9.88
CA THR A 34 -5.34 -7.44 10.25
C THR A 34 -5.52 -8.36 9.04
N GLY A 35 -5.28 -7.86 7.82
CA GLY A 35 -5.31 -8.66 6.59
C GLY A 35 -3.99 -9.41 6.34
N GLY A 36 -3.94 -10.27 5.33
CA GLY A 36 -2.73 -11.05 5.03
C GLY A 36 -1.51 -10.16 4.73
N ILE A 37 -1.59 -9.30 3.71
CA ILE A 37 -0.49 -8.37 3.38
C ILE A 37 -0.38 -7.28 4.46
N GLY A 38 -1.51 -6.72 4.94
CA GLY A 38 -1.48 -5.68 5.95
C GLY A 38 -0.84 -6.14 7.26
N GLY A 39 -1.13 -7.36 7.72
CA GLY A 39 -0.48 -7.96 8.90
C GLY A 39 1.02 -8.15 8.71
N ALA A 40 1.42 -8.70 7.56
CA ALA A 40 2.84 -8.86 7.25
C ALA A 40 3.58 -7.49 7.16
N LEU A 41 2.93 -6.46 6.62
CA LEU A 41 3.47 -5.10 6.61
C LEU A 41 3.61 -4.52 8.02
N VAL A 42 2.64 -4.76 8.90
CA VAL A 42 2.71 -4.35 10.31
C VAL A 42 3.93 -4.97 11.00
N GLU A 43 4.14 -6.28 10.82
CA GLU A 43 5.30 -6.98 11.38
C GLU A 43 6.63 -6.44 10.86
N GLU A 44 6.73 -6.25 9.55
CA GLU A 44 7.97 -5.77 8.92
C GLU A 44 8.27 -4.30 9.27
N LEU A 45 7.26 -3.42 9.24
CA LEU A 45 7.39 -2.02 9.66
C LEU A 45 7.80 -1.89 11.12
N HIS A 46 7.19 -2.72 12.00
CA HIS A 46 7.60 -2.79 13.41
C HIS A 46 9.05 -3.23 13.57
N ARG A 47 9.47 -4.27 12.86
CA ARG A 47 10.85 -4.76 12.85
C ARG A 47 11.85 -3.67 12.41
N ARG A 48 11.45 -2.78 11.48
CA ARG A 48 12.25 -1.62 11.03
C ARG A 48 12.16 -0.43 11.98
N GLY A 49 11.36 -0.51 13.05
CA GLY A 49 11.28 0.50 14.09
C GLY A 49 10.33 1.67 13.78
N ALA A 50 9.33 1.45 12.92
CA ALA A 50 8.28 2.43 12.67
C ALA A 50 7.32 2.57 13.86
N VAL A 51 6.72 3.75 14.01
CA VAL A 51 5.62 4.05 14.95
C VAL A 51 4.31 3.81 14.23
N LEU A 52 3.51 2.85 14.71
CA LEU A 52 2.38 2.30 13.95
C LEU A 52 1.03 2.81 14.45
N THR A 53 0.16 3.16 13.51
CA THR A 53 -1.28 3.31 13.73
C THR A 53 -2.01 2.28 12.87
N LEU A 54 -2.70 1.36 13.53
CA LEU A 54 -3.30 0.17 12.93
C LEU A 54 -4.80 0.37 12.79
N VAL A 55 -5.32 0.24 11.57
CA VAL A 55 -6.75 0.37 11.29
C VAL A 55 -7.30 -0.90 10.66
N SER A 56 -8.40 -1.39 11.22
CA SER A 56 -9.20 -2.50 10.70
C SER A 56 -10.66 -2.34 11.14
N ARG A 57 -11.58 -3.05 10.52
CA ARG A 57 -13.00 -3.05 10.94
C ARG A 57 -13.26 -3.82 12.23
N SER A 58 -12.41 -4.80 12.57
CA SER A 58 -12.59 -5.68 13.71
C SER A 58 -11.66 -5.28 14.85
N HIS A 59 -12.25 -4.85 15.97
CA HIS A 59 -11.53 -4.58 17.22
C HIS A 59 -10.79 -5.83 17.72
N ASP A 60 -11.47 -6.95 17.79
CA ASP A 60 -10.91 -8.21 18.34
C ASP A 60 -9.67 -8.69 17.55
N ARG A 61 -9.69 -8.53 16.24
CA ARG A 61 -8.53 -8.86 15.39
C ARG A 61 -7.38 -7.88 15.57
N LEU A 62 -7.67 -6.59 15.83
CA LEU A 62 -6.63 -5.59 16.13
C LEU A 62 -5.93 -5.92 17.45
N GLU A 63 -6.69 -6.34 18.48
CA GLU A 63 -6.10 -6.70 19.77
C GLU A 63 -5.18 -7.95 19.69
N GLN A 64 -5.35 -8.79 18.69
CA GLN A 64 -4.49 -9.94 18.43
C GLN A 64 -3.19 -9.59 17.67
N VAL A 65 -3.06 -8.36 17.16
CA VAL A 65 -1.83 -7.92 16.49
C VAL A 65 -0.74 -7.73 17.55
N ALA A 66 0.36 -8.46 17.44
CA ALA A 66 1.45 -8.41 18.42
C ALA A 66 2.24 -7.09 18.41
N ALA A 67 2.35 -6.44 17.25
CA ALA A 67 3.08 -5.18 17.13
C ALA A 67 2.43 -4.06 17.97
N PRO A 68 3.22 -3.25 18.70
CA PRO A 68 2.71 -2.09 19.42
C PRO A 68 2.22 -1.02 18.45
N GLY A 69 1.25 -0.20 18.89
CA GLY A 69 0.72 0.90 18.09
C GLY A 69 -0.67 1.33 18.53
N ALA A 70 -1.11 2.49 18.05
CA ALA A 70 -2.49 2.91 18.20
C ALA A 70 -3.41 1.99 17.36
N ARG A 71 -4.55 1.60 17.90
CA ARG A 71 -5.51 0.68 17.26
C ARG A 71 -6.86 1.36 17.09
N LEU A 72 -7.38 1.36 15.87
CA LEU A 72 -8.67 1.95 15.56
C LEU A 72 -9.56 0.97 14.80
N ALA A 73 -10.69 0.64 15.39
CA ALA A 73 -11.74 -0.15 14.73
C ALA A 73 -12.62 0.81 13.90
N LEU A 74 -12.31 0.97 12.60
CA LEU A 74 -12.98 1.89 11.70
C LEU A 74 -13.28 1.22 10.35
N ASP A 75 -14.43 1.57 9.78
CA ASP A 75 -14.73 1.32 8.36
C ASP A 75 -14.32 2.55 7.54
N LEU A 76 -13.23 2.44 6.82
CA LEU A 76 -12.63 3.56 6.06
C LEU A 76 -13.37 3.90 4.75
N ARG A 77 -14.57 3.36 4.52
CA ARG A 77 -15.39 3.69 3.33
C ARG A 77 -16.12 5.03 3.43
N THR A 78 -15.83 5.81 4.47
CA THR A 78 -16.38 7.16 4.64
C THR A 78 -15.28 8.20 4.85
N PRO A 79 -15.48 9.45 4.37
CA PRO A 79 -14.50 10.53 4.57
C PRO A 79 -14.18 10.80 6.05
N ASP A 80 -15.20 10.77 6.93
CA ASP A 80 -15.02 10.96 8.38
C ASP A 80 -14.12 9.90 8.99
N ALA A 81 -14.32 8.63 8.67
CA ALA A 81 -13.49 7.55 9.19
C ALA A 81 -12.03 7.67 8.70
N CYS A 82 -11.81 8.07 7.46
CA CYS A 82 -10.47 8.34 6.93
C CYS A 82 -9.81 9.51 7.67
N ALA A 83 -10.51 10.61 7.88
CA ALA A 83 -10.01 11.77 8.61
C ALA A 83 -9.62 11.39 10.05
N ARG A 84 -10.48 10.66 10.75
CA ARG A 84 -10.21 10.17 12.12
C ARG A 84 -9.00 9.25 12.19
N ALA A 85 -8.82 8.36 11.22
CA ALA A 85 -7.66 7.49 11.15
C ALA A 85 -6.36 8.29 10.96
N VAL A 86 -6.37 9.28 10.07
CA VAL A 86 -5.24 10.17 9.81
C VAL A 86 -4.92 11.03 11.04
N ASP A 87 -5.92 11.63 11.68
CA ASP A 87 -5.73 12.44 12.88
C ASP A 87 -5.14 11.63 14.04
N ALA A 88 -5.59 10.39 14.21
CA ALA A 88 -5.04 9.49 15.21
C ALA A 88 -3.56 9.15 14.92
N ALA A 89 -3.21 8.93 13.64
CA ALA A 89 -1.83 8.66 13.24
C ALA A 89 -0.92 9.87 13.48
N VAL A 90 -1.38 11.07 13.14
CA VAL A 90 -0.67 12.34 13.43
C VAL A 90 -0.47 12.52 14.92
N THR A 91 -1.48 12.25 15.73
CA THR A 91 -1.42 12.41 17.19
C THR A 91 -0.47 11.39 17.82
N HIS A 92 -0.60 10.12 17.45
CA HIS A 92 0.21 9.04 18.01
C HIS A 92 1.68 9.13 17.60
N GLY A 93 1.97 9.43 16.34
CA GLY A 93 3.33 9.49 15.80
C GLY A 93 3.98 10.87 15.86
N GLY A 94 3.29 11.89 16.41
CA GLY A 94 3.76 13.28 16.41
C GLY A 94 3.87 13.88 14.99
N GLY A 95 3.13 13.33 14.03
CA GLY A 95 3.06 13.65 12.60
C GLY A 95 2.78 12.41 11.79
N LEU A 96 2.74 12.51 10.46
CA LEU A 96 2.46 11.39 9.55
C LEU A 96 3.50 11.36 8.45
N ASP A 97 4.12 10.21 8.23
CA ASP A 97 5.14 10.02 7.22
C ASP A 97 4.65 9.10 6.09
N VAL A 98 3.99 8.00 6.43
CA VAL A 98 3.54 7.02 5.44
C VAL A 98 2.11 6.57 5.72
N VAL A 99 1.33 6.45 4.66
CA VAL A 99 0.02 5.78 4.68
C VAL A 99 0.07 4.57 3.78
N VAL A 100 -0.25 3.39 4.33
CA VAL A 100 -0.36 2.15 3.58
C VAL A 100 -1.80 1.69 3.56
N ASN A 101 -2.36 1.53 2.37
CA ASN A 101 -3.67 0.94 2.17
C ASN A 101 -3.54 -0.51 1.68
N ALA A 102 -3.78 -1.45 2.60
CA ALA A 102 -3.83 -2.88 2.34
C ALA A 102 -5.26 -3.46 2.45
N VAL A 103 -6.28 -2.59 2.37
CA VAL A 103 -7.68 -3.02 2.36
C VAL A 103 -8.07 -3.49 0.97
N GLY A 104 -8.81 -4.58 0.89
CA GLY A 104 -9.35 -5.06 -0.36
C GLY A 104 -10.31 -6.21 -0.19
N VAL A 105 -11.21 -6.35 -1.16
CA VAL A 105 -12.13 -7.48 -1.32
C VAL A 105 -12.04 -7.99 -2.75
N VAL A 106 -12.44 -9.24 -2.97
CA VAL A 106 -12.45 -9.85 -4.30
C VAL A 106 -13.83 -10.45 -4.59
N ALA A 107 -14.24 -10.36 -5.86
CA ALA A 107 -15.37 -11.09 -6.42
C ALA A 107 -14.90 -11.85 -7.66
N PHE A 108 -15.41 -13.05 -7.83
CA PHE A 108 -15.11 -13.92 -8.97
C PHE A 108 -16.38 -14.26 -9.74
N GLY A 109 -16.23 -14.57 -11.00
CA GLY A 109 -17.30 -15.05 -11.87
C GLY A 109 -17.49 -14.19 -13.13
N PRO A 110 -18.27 -14.69 -14.10
CA PRO A 110 -18.70 -13.91 -15.24
C PRO A 110 -19.45 -12.65 -14.81
N VAL A 111 -19.28 -11.56 -15.56
CA VAL A 111 -19.96 -10.29 -15.22
C VAL A 111 -21.47 -10.40 -15.19
N THR A 112 -22.04 -11.33 -15.95
CA THR A 112 -23.49 -11.62 -16.00
C THR A 112 -24.04 -12.18 -14.69
N ASP A 113 -23.19 -12.77 -13.85
CA ASP A 113 -23.57 -13.47 -12.61
C ASP A 113 -23.36 -12.60 -11.37
N LEU A 114 -22.65 -11.48 -11.51
CA LEU A 114 -22.40 -10.56 -10.40
C LEU A 114 -23.58 -9.62 -10.20
N THR A 115 -24.01 -9.50 -8.95
CA THR A 115 -25.04 -8.53 -8.56
C THR A 115 -24.47 -7.11 -8.55
N VAL A 116 -25.32 -6.10 -8.69
CA VAL A 116 -24.93 -4.69 -8.54
C VAL A 116 -24.32 -4.43 -7.17
N ASP A 117 -24.93 -4.96 -6.10
CA ASP A 117 -24.42 -4.81 -4.72
C ASP A 117 -22.97 -5.33 -4.58
N ALA A 118 -22.66 -6.48 -5.21
CA ALA A 118 -21.29 -7.01 -5.20
C ALA A 118 -20.31 -6.11 -5.98
N MET A 119 -20.76 -5.55 -7.11
CA MET A 119 -19.95 -4.59 -7.87
C MET A 119 -19.69 -3.32 -7.07
N GLU A 120 -20.72 -2.77 -6.43
CA GLU A 120 -20.62 -1.58 -5.57
C GLU A 120 -19.67 -1.83 -4.40
N GLU A 121 -19.81 -2.95 -3.70
CA GLU A 121 -18.91 -3.32 -2.58
C GLU A 121 -17.44 -3.42 -3.04
N VAL A 122 -17.18 -4.02 -4.23
CA VAL A 122 -15.84 -4.08 -4.81
C VAL A 122 -15.28 -2.68 -5.05
N PHE A 123 -16.03 -1.80 -5.70
CA PHE A 123 -15.57 -0.45 -6.02
C PHE A 123 -15.48 0.44 -4.78
N LEU A 124 -16.43 0.39 -3.87
CA LEU A 124 -16.38 1.13 -2.61
C LEU A 124 -15.14 0.77 -1.78
N THR A 125 -14.82 -0.52 -1.71
CA THR A 125 -13.69 -0.99 -0.90
C THR A 125 -12.36 -0.86 -1.63
N ASN A 126 -12.28 -1.27 -2.90
CA ASN A 126 -11.00 -1.32 -3.60
C ASN A 126 -10.61 0.01 -4.26
N THR A 127 -11.57 0.89 -4.59
CA THR A 127 -11.31 2.12 -5.36
C THR A 127 -11.62 3.37 -4.56
N PHE A 128 -12.83 3.51 -4.02
CA PHE A 128 -13.20 4.73 -3.29
C PHE A 128 -12.44 4.88 -1.98
N LEU A 129 -12.29 3.81 -1.21
CA LEU A 129 -11.56 3.85 0.06
C LEU A 129 -10.10 4.35 -0.11
N PRO A 130 -9.27 3.81 -1.03
CA PRO A 130 -7.93 4.36 -1.27
C PRO A 130 -7.94 5.84 -1.63
N ILE A 131 -8.88 6.27 -2.46
CA ILE A 131 -9.03 7.69 -2.86
C ILE A 131 -9.36 8.56 -1.64
N LEU A 132 -10.34 8.17 -0.83
CA LEU A 132 -10.75 8.90 0.36
C LEU A 132 -9.62 8.96 1.41
N LEU A 133 -8.91 7.87 1.58
CA LEU A 133 -7.78 7.82 2.52
C LEU A 133 -6.63 8.71 2.04
N ALA A 134 -6.28 8.67 0.76
CA ALA A 134 -5.28 9.55 0.17
C ALA A 134 -5.71 11.02 0.28
N GLN A 135 -6.98 11.35 0.00
CA GLN A 135 -7.54 12.71 0.14
C GLN A 135 -7.38 13.23 1.58
N ALA A 136 -7.69 12.41 2.58
CA ALA A 136 -7.55 12.78 3.99
C ALA A 136 -6.08 12.96 4.41
N ALA A 137 -5.16 12.18 3.81
CA ALA A 137 -3.78 12.09 4.25
C ALA A 137 -2.84 13.10 3.58
N LEU A 138 -3.05 13.47 2.31
CA LEU A 138 -2.07 14.24 1.52
C LEU A 138 -1.64 15.56 2.16
N GLY A 139 -2.57 16.31 2.77
CA GLY A 139 -2.28 17.55 3.47
C GLY A 139 -1.64 17.38 4.86
N ARG A 140 -1.46 16.14 5.31
CA ARG A 140 -0.98 15.79 6.68
C ARG A 140 0.35 15.02 6.64
N ILE A 141 0.69 14.40 5.49
CA ILE A 141 1.97 13.71 5.28
C ILE A 141 3.09 14.73 5.20
N ARG A 142 4.18 14.47 5.92
CA ARG A 142 5.39 15.30 5.87
C ARG A 142 6.08 15.21 4.51
N PRO A 143 6.76 16.28 4.05
CA PRO A 143 7.60 16.21 2.85
C PRO A 143 8.63 15.08 2.95
N GLY A 144 8.76 14.30 1.90
CA GLY A 144 9.57 13.08 1.85
C GLY A 144 8.78 11.81 2.15
N GLY A 145 7.56 11.92 2.68
CA GLY A 145 6.70 10.80 2.98
C GLY A 145 6.04 10.14 1.77
N ALA A 146 5.15 9.17 2.02
CA ALA A 146 4.54 8.40 0.95
C ALA A 146 3.09 7.95 1.24
N VAL A 147 2.34 7.75 0.15
CA VAL A 147 1.11 6.94 0.11
C VAL A 147 1.42 5.65 -0.64
N VAL A 148 1.04 4.51 -0.09
CA VAL A 148 1.18 3.19 -0.71
C VAL A 148 -0.19 2.58 -0.88
N ASN A 149 -0.58 2.28 -2.11
CA ASN A 149 -1.77 1.50 -2.43
C ASN A 149 -1.38 0.12 -2.99
N ILE A 150 -2.17 -0.90 -2.69
CA ILE A 150 -1.97 -2.25 -3.23
C ILE A 150 -3.05 -2.53 -4.26
N SER A 151 -2.69 -2.34 -5.53
CA SER A 151 -3.58 -2.67 -6.65
C SER A 151 -3.47 -4.15 -7.05
N GLY A 152 -2.26 -4.68 -7.14
CA GLY A 152 -1.98 -6.07 -7.53
C GLY A 152 -1.81 -6.25 -9.03
N VAL A 153 -1.23 -7.41 -9.42
CA VAL A 153 -0.97 -7.77 -10.82
C VAL A 153 -2.22 -7.71 -11.70
N ILE A 154 -3.41 -7.90 -11.15
CA ILE A 154 -4.68 -7.83 -11.89
C ILE A 154 -4.95 -6.43 -12.49
N ALA A 155 -4.29 -5.38 -11.99
CA ALA A 155 -4.31 -4.06 -12.60
C ALA A 155 -3.42 -3.96 -13.85
N GLU A 156 -2.56 -4.94 -14.10
CA GLU A 156 -1.72 -5.06 -15.30
C GLU A 156 -2.25 -6.11 -16.28
N GLN A 157 -2.81 -7.20 -15.76
CA GLN A 157 -3.20 -8.37 -16.53
C GLN A 157 -4.63 -8.77 -16.18
N ASN A 158 -5.56 -8.42 -17.07
CA ASN A 158 -6.97 -8.78 -16.89
C ASN A 158 -7.20 -10.27 -17.15
N LEU A 159 -8.00 -10.91 -16.28
CA LEU A 159 -8.32 -12.32 -16.36
C LEU A 159 -9.85 -12.52 -16.50
N PRO A 160 -10.29 -13.52 -17.30
CA PRO A 160 -11.69 -13.93 -17.33
C PRO A 160 -12.20 -14.28 -15.92
N GLY A 161 -13.44 -13.92 -15.63
CA GLY A 161 -14.04 -14.14 -14.31
C GLY A 161 -13.56 -13.18 -13.21
N MET A 162 -12.73 -12.18 -13.56
CA MET A 162 -12.24 -11.16 -12.63
C MET A 162 -12.46 -9.74 -13.17
N ALA A 163 -13.37 -9.54 -14.11
CA ALA A 163 -13.54 -8.27 -14.81
C ALA A 163 -13.82 -7.09 -13.86
N VAL A 164 -14.76 -7.24 -12.92
CA VAL A 164 -15.12 -6.19 -11.95
C VAL A 164 -13.99 -5.93 -10.96
N TYR A 165 -13.38 -6.98 -10.45
CA TYR A 165 -12.22 -6.87 -9.56
C TYR A 165 -11.03 -6.21 -10.26
N GLY A 166 -10.67 -6.68 -11.46
CA GLY A 166 -9.60 -6.09 -12.27
C GLY A 166 -9.84 -4.62 -12.57
N ALA A 167 -11.07 -4.26 -12.98
CA ALA A 167 -11.44 -2.87 -13.22
C ALA A 167 -11.26 -2.00 -11.96
N SER A 168 -11.66 -2.49 -10.78
CA SER A 168 -11.48 -1.75 -9.52
C SER A 168 -10.01 -1.50 -9.19
N LYS A 169 -9.14 -2.46 -9.45
CA LYS A 169 -7.69 -2.36 -9.21
C LYS A 169 -6.97 -1.50 -10.28
N ALA A 170 -7.41 -1.60 -11.54
CA ALA A 170 -6.94 -0.73 -12.61
C ALA A 170 -7.31 0.74 -12.36
N ALA A 171 -8.48 1.01 -11.77
CA ALA A 171 -8.87 2.34 -11.36
C ALA A 171 -7.93 2.94 -10.30
N VAL A 172 -7.51 2.13 -9.30
CA VAL A 172 -6.51 2.56 -8.30
C VAL A 172 -5.18 2.90 -8.97
N ARG A 173 -4.68 2.03 -9.84
CA ARG A 173 -3.44 2.29 -10.58
C ARG A 173 -3.51 3.61 -11.34
N SER A 174 -4.58 3.83 -12.11
CA SER A 174 -4.76 5.08 -12.86
C SER A 174 -4.84 6.29 -11.93
N PHE A 175 -5.52 6.17 -10.80
CA PHE A 175 -5.57 7.21 -9.77
C PHE A 175 -4.17 7.51 -9.21
N ASP A 176 -3.40 6.50 -8.86
CA ASP A 176 -2.06 6.65 -8.28
C ASP A 176 -1.08 7.31 -9.26
N GLU A 177 -1.15 6.97 -10.56
CA GLU A 177 -0.36 7.62 -11.61
C GLU A 177 -0.65 9.13 -11.72
N ALA A 178 -1.91 9.54 -11.60
CA ALA A 178 -2.30 10.96 -11.61
C ALA A 178 -1.87 11.65 -10.31
N LEU A 179 -2.18 11.01 -9.16
CA LEU A 179 -1.88 11.54 -7.84
C LEU A 179 -0.37 11.76 -7.61
N ALA A 180 0.47 10.87 -8.13
CA ALA A 180 1.93 11.02 -8.06
C ALA A 180 2.42 12.34 -8.69
N ARG A 181 1.75 12.80 -9.76
CA ARG A 181 2.08 14.09 -10.40
C ARG A 181 1.61 15.27 -9.56
N GLU A 182 0.42 15.18 -8.96
CA GLU A 182 -0.14 16.21 -8.08
C GLU A 182 0.66 16.36 -6.79
N ALA A 183 1.04 15.25 -6.17
CA ALA A 183 1.76 15.19 -4.90
C ALA A 183 3.25 15.61 -4.99
N ARG A 184 3.81 15.69 -6.20
CA ARG A 184 5.23 16.00 -6.43
C ARG A 184 5.67 17.32 -5.78
N ARG A 185 4.85 18.36 -5.87
CA ARG A 185 5.18 19.68 -5.27
C ARG A 185 5.29 19.62 -3.75
N ALA A 186 4.52 18.74 -3.11
CA ALA A 186 4.57 18.50 -1.67
C ALA A 186 5.69 17.52 -1.28
N LYS A 187 6.46 17.01 -2.24
CA LYS A 187 7.50 15.99 -2.07
C LYS A 187 6.95 14.72 -1.41
N ILE A 188 5.73 14.32 -1.78
CA ILE A 188 5.09 13.08 -1.33
C ILE A 188 5.13 12.09 -2.48
N ARG A 189 5.61 10.87 -2.22
CA ARG A 189 5.59 9.77 -3.18
C ARG A 189 4.24 9.06 -3.13
N VAL A 190 3.80 8.58 -4.29
CA VAL A 190 2.65 7.68 -4.39
C VAL A 190 3.15 6.39 -5.01
N ILE A 191 2.99 5.29 -4.31
CA ILE A 191 3.52 3.98 -4.68
C ILE A 191 2.34 3.06 -4.97
N ASP A 192 2.21 2.63 -6.22
CA ASP A 192 1.29 1.57 -6.61
C ASP A 192 2.02 0.22 -6.58
N ALA A 193 1.71 -0.61 -5.58
CA ALA A 193 2.28 -1.95 -5.44
C ALA A 193 1.38 -2.98 -6.13
N ARG A 194 1.97 -3.74 -7.10
CA ARG A 194 1.25 -4.73 -7.91
C ARG A 194 1.76 -6.15 -7.69
N PRO A 195 1.70 -6.67 -6.43
CA PRO A 195 2.15 -8.04 -6.18
C PRO A 195 1.33 -9.04 -7.01
N PRO A 196 1.94 -10.13 -7.49
CA PRO A 196 1.24 -11.31 -7.98
C PRO A 196 0.34 -11.93 -6.90
N HIS A 197 -0.31 -13.06 -7.26
CA HIS A 197 -1.07 -13.83 -6.27
C HIS A 197 -0.24 -14.05 -5.02
N THR A 198 -0.84 -13.74 -3.87
CA THR A 198 -0.19 -13.79 -2.55
C THR A 198 -1.10 -14.57 -1.60
N GLU A 199 -0.53 -15.48 -0.83
CA GLU A 199 -1.23 -16.41 0.09
C GLU A 199 -1.77 -15.68 1.33
N THR A 200 -2.83 -14.90 1.13
CA THR A 200 -3.46 -14.07 2.18
C THR A 200 -4.79 -14.62 2.68
N GLY A 201 -5.29 -15.67 2.04
CA GLY A 201 -6.64 -16.15 2.22
C GLY A 201 -7.72 -15.20 1.68
N LEU A 202 -7.35 -14.16 0.89
CA LEU A 202 -8.32 -13.25 0.29
C LEU A 202 -9.19 -13.98 -0.74
N ALA A 203 -8.57 -14.82 -1.55
CA ALA A 203 -9.25 -15.61 -2.58
C ALA A 203 -10.20 -16.67 -2.01
N ASP A 204 -9.97 -17.11 -0.77
CA ASP A 204 -10.82 -18.09 -0.08
C ASP A 204 -12.09 -17.46 0.54
N ARG A 205 -12.16 -16.12 0.54
CA ARG A 205 -13.24 -15.34 1.13
C ARG A 205 -13.77 -14.30 0.15
N PRO A 206 -14.15 -14.71 -1.08
CA PRO A 206 -14.71 -13.77 -2.04
C PRO A 206 -16.07 -13.26 -1.53
N ILE A 207 -16.41 -12.02 -1.87
CA ILE A 207 -17.74 -11.46 -1.55
C ILE A 207 -18.81 -11.96 -2.50
N ALA A 208 -18.42 -12.45 -3.67
CA ALA A 208 -19.29 -13.12 -4.65
C ALA A 208 -18.51 -14.11 -5.49
N GLY A 209 -19.17 -15.16 -5.95
CA GLY A 209 -18.60 -16.20 -6.78
C GLY A 209 -17.64 -17.14 -6.04
N SER A 210 -16.80 -17.83 -6.77
CA SER A 210 -15.82 -18.79 -6.23
C SER A 210 -14.46 -18.56 -6.86
N SER A 211 -13.42 -18.68 -6.05
CA SER A 211 -12.04 -18.58 -6.53
C SER A 211 -11.74 -19.61 -7.62
N PRO A 212 -11.15 -19.24 -8.75
CA PRO A 212 -10.58 -20.21 -9.67
C PRO A 212 -9.39 -20.92 -9.00
N ARG A 213 -9.01 -22.07 -9.54
CA ARG A 213 -7.77 -22.72 -9.12
C ARG A 213 -6.59 -21.84 -9.49
N MET A 214 -5.85 -21.37 -8.50
CA MET A 214 -4.67 -20.55 -8.68
C MET A 214 -3.39 -21.34 -8.36
N PRO A 215 -2.26 -21.03 -8.99
CA PRO A 215 -0.97 -21.56 -8.55
C PRO A 215 -0.63 -21.05 -7.16
N THR A 216 0.32 -21.71 -6.48
CA THR A 216 0.85 -21.23 -5.21
C THR A 216 1.39 -19.81 -5.37
N GLY A 217 0.92 -18.92 -4.51
CA GLY A 217 1.26 -17.51 -4.52
C GLY A 217 2.51 -17.18 -3.71
N LEU A 218 2.81 -15.88 -3.64
CA LEU A 218 3.90 -15.37 -2.83
C LEU A 218 3.53 -15.42 -1.33
N ALA A 219 4.54 -15.53 -0.48
CA ALA A 219 4.36 -15.34 0.95
C ALA A 219 4.07 -13.85 1.25
N PRO A 220 3.09 -13.50 2.09
CA PRO A 220 2.80 -12.12 2.47
C PRO A 220 4.02 -11.38 3.05
N ALA A 221 4.87 -12.08 3.80
CA ALA A 221 6.09 -11.52 4.36
C ALA A 221 7.07 -11.04 3.28
N HIS A 222 7.22 -11.78 2.16
CA HIS A 222 8.05 -11.34 1.04
C HIS A 222 7.51 -10.05 0.42
N VAL A 223 6.20 -9.97 0.19
CA VAL A 223 5.56 -8.75 -0.33
C VAL A 223 5.78 -7.56 0.59
N ALA A 224 5.68 -7.77 1.91
CA ALA A 224 5.93 -6.72 2.90
C ALA A 224 7.39 -6.22 2.85
N VAL A 225 8.37 -7.11 2.75
CA VAL A 225 9.79 -6.75 2.63
C VAL A 225 10.02 -5.88 1.40
N VAL A 226 9.52 -6.30 0.22
CA VAL A 226 9.68 -5.55 -1.04
C VAL A 226 9.08 -4.13 -0.93
N ILE A 227 7.89 -3.99 -0.35
CA ILE A 227 7.25 -2.68 -0.17
C ILE A 227 8.06 -1.80 0.81
N CYS A 228 8.54 -2.37 1.91
CA CYS A 228 9.35 -1.62 2.88
C CYS A 228 10.72 -1.21 2.30
N ASP A 229 11.36 -2.08 1.51
CA ASP A 229 12.61 -1.75 0.80
C ASP A 229 12.40 -0.59 -0.17
N ALA A 230 11.31 -0.62 -0.95
CA ALA A 230 10.96 0.45 -1.86
C ALA A 230 10.71 1.79 -1.14
N LEU A 231 10.08 1.76 0.03
CA LEU A 231 9.90 2.95 0.86
C LEU A 231 11.25 3.55 1.27
N GLU A 232 12.19 2.73 1.72
CA GLU A 232 13.52 3.18 2.14
C GLU A 232 14.42 3.59 0.98
N GLN A 233 14.28 2.94 -0.19
CA GLN A 233 15.10 3.20 -1.38
C GLN A 233 14.56 4.35 -2.25
N GLY A 234 13.39 4.88 -1.92
CA GLY A 234 12.80 5.99 -2.69
C GLY A 234 12.05 5.56 -3.96
N GLU A 235 11.81 4.25 -4.17
CA GLU A 235 11.06 3.77 -5.33
C GLU A 235 9.62 4.32 -5.32
N ALA A 236 9.07 4.60 -6.49
CA ALA A 236 7.72 5.16 -6.65
C ALA A 236 6.77 4.24 -7.43
N ASP A 237 7.26 3.16 -8.03
CA ASP A 237 6.47 2.21 -8.80
C ASP A 237 6.92 0.78 -8.53
N LEU A 238 6.01 -0.10 -8.18
CA LEU A 238 6.30 -1.50 -7.87
C LEU A 238 5.51 -2.45 -8.79
N PRO A 239 5.97 -2.63 -10.04
CA PRO A 239 5.36 -3.58 -10.96
C PRO A 239 5.42 -5.01 -10.44
N SER A 240 4.59 -5.90 -10.98
CA SER A 240 4.54 -7.31 -10.56
C SER A 240 5.89 -8.02 -10.64
N THR A 241 6.72 -7.65 -11.60
CA THR A 241 8.08 -8.19 -11.78
C THR A 241 9.03 -7.89 -10.61
N ARG A 242 8.79 -6.80 -9.88
CA ARG A 242 9.61 -6.40 -8.70
C ARG A 242 9.47 -7.38 -7.53
N PHE A 243 8.38 -8.15 -7.50
CA PHE A 243 8.10 -9.14 -6.45
C PHE A 243 8.60 -10.55 -6.78
N THR A 244 9.06 -10.79 -7.99
CA THR A 244 9.49 -12.12 -8.48
C THR A 244 11.00 -12.22 -8.77
N SER A 245 11.71 -11.14 -8.58
CA SER A 245 13.18 -11.03 -8.76
C SER A 245 13.96 -11.39 -7.51
#